data_576b89a111c4fe4df87c50236c46a221
#
_entry.id   576b89a111c4fe4df87c50236c46a221
#
_cell.length_a   1.000
_cell.length_b   1.000
_cell.length_c   1.000
_cell.angle_alpha   90.00
_cell.angle_beta   90.00
_cell.angle_gamma   90.00
#
_symmetry.space_group_name_H-M   'P 1'
#
loop_
_entity.id
_entity.type
_entity.pdbx_description
1 polymer ?
#
loop_
_entity_poly.entity_id
_entity_poly.type
_entity_poly.pdbx_seq_one_letter_code
_entity_poly.pdbx_strand_id
1 'polypeptide(L)'
;MVAPRGSAQVAERLAPGSYLMFCLVRAPSGETHAIDGMVAEFTVTDQRAAADTPSATADLRLIDAGFRLPSPFPRHGVLRVTNQGKQAHEVTFLTLPSGRGRDAIDPYLRSLRNSSLLQSPPPLKPAGGVAALSPGGTATVTIDLPSGRYLAICLVRGPGGEPHALHGMVQTFTVR
;
A
#
# COMPACT_ATOMS: atom_id res chain seq x y z
N MET A 1 -2.92 -2.19 3.25
CA MET A 1 -4.24 -2.32 3.97
C MET A 1 -4.74 -3.74 3.79
N VAL A 2 -5.28 -4.36 4.84
CA VAL A 2 -5.77 -5.75 4.83
C VAL A 2 -7.27 -5.73 5.13
N ALA A 3 -8.07 -6.50 4.37
CA ALA A 3 -9.50 -6.62 4.61
C ALA A 3 -9.79 -7.42 5.91
N PRO A 4 -10.99 -7.27 6.52
CA PRO A 4 -11.38 -8.09 7.66
C PRO A 4 -11.21 -9.59 7.36
N ARG A 5 -10.62 -10.33 8.31
CA ARG A 5 -10.25 -11.75 8.20
C ARG A 5 -9.24 -12.07 7.10
N GLY A 6 -8.65 -11.06 6.48
CA GLY A 6 -7.54 -11.21 5.55
C GLY A 6 -6.21 -11.32 6.27
N SER A 7 -5.19 -11.81 5.57
CA SER A 7 -3.80 -11.83 6.03
C SER A 7 -2.90 -11.27 4.94
N ALA A 8 -1.78 -10.69 5.36
CA ALA A 8 -0.70 -10.29 4.47
C ALA A 8 0.62 -10.54 5.16
N GLN A 9 1.60 -10.97 4.40
CA GLN A 9 2.98 -11.10 4.86
C GLN A 9 3.84 -10.10 4.11
N VAL A 10 4.52 -9.24 4.85
CA VAL A 10 5.45 -8.25 4.31
C VAL A 10 6.78 -8.42 5.03
N ALA A 11 7.86 -8.45 4.28
CA ALA A 11 9.21 -8.41 4.82
C ALA A 11 9.88 -7.12 4.36
N GLU A 12 10.38 -6.36 5.30
CA GLU A 12 11.04 -5.09 5.09
C GLU A 12 12.32 -5.04 5.93
N ARG A 13 13.34 -4.38 5.42
CA ARG A 13 14.58 -4.16 6.16
C ARG A 13 14.53 -2.81 6.87
N LEU A 14 14.50 -2.84 8.18
CA LEU A 14 14.55 -1.65 9.02
C LEU A 14 15.98 -1.42 9.52
N ALA A 15 16.39 -0.16 9.62
CA ALA A 15 17.62 0.23 10.30
C ALA A 15 17.47 0.05 11.84
N PRO A 16 18.56 -0.12 12.60
CA PRO A 16 18.50 -0.07 14.05
C PRO A 16 17.86 1.22 14.55
N GLY A 17 16.96 1.10 15.54
CA GLY A 17 16.24 2.26 16.09
C GLY A 17 14.94 1.89 16.77
N SER A 18 14.28 2.87 17.36
CA SER A 18 12.95 2.73 17.95
C SER A 18 11.88 3.10 16.92
N TYR A 19 10.84 2.29 16.87
CA TYR A 19 9.77 2.40 15.88
C TYR A 19 8.41 2.40 16.56
N LEU A 20 7.48 3.11 15.93
CA LEU A 20 6.07 3.11 16.27
C LEU A 20 5.28 2.55 15.08
N MET A 21 4.48 1.53 15.32
CA MET A 21 3.54 0.98 14.34
C MET A 21 2.13 1.33 14.77
N PHE A 22 1.33 1.87 13.85
CA PHE A 22 -0.03 2.29 14.16
C PHE A 22 -0.94 2.22 12.93
N CYS A 23 -2.26 2.15 13.19
CA CYS A 23 -3.27 2.08 12.14
C CYS A 23 -4.03 3.41 12.01
N LEU A 24 -3.96 4.04 10.84
CA LEU A 24 -4.69 5.29 10.54
C LEU A 24 -6.06 5.07 9.87
N VAL A 25 -6.49 3.82 9.73
CA VAL A 25 -7.83 3.52 9.20
C VAL A 25 -8.88 4.02 10.20
N ARG A 26 -9.90 4.71 9.69
CA ARG A 26 -11.02 5.16 10.53
C ARG A 26 -12.00 4.02 10.80
N ALA A 27 -12.38 3.89 12.06
CA ALA A 27 -13.51 3.09 12.48
C ALA A 27 -14.85 3.75 12.05
N PRO A 28 -15.97 3.02 12.09
CA PRO A 28 -17.31 3.61 11.86
C PRO A 28 -17.66 4.76 12.80
N SER A 29 -17.04 4.84 13.99
CA SER A 29 -17.16 5.94 14.93
C SER A 29 -16.57 7.27 14.41
N GLY A 30 -15.73 7.20 13.37
CA GLY A 30 -14.97 8.34 12.85
C GLY A 30 -13.58 8.52 13.46
N GLU A 31 -13.26 7.81 14.55
CA GLU A 31 -11.93 7.76 15.16
C GLU A 31 -11.00 6.84 14.37
N THR A 32 -9.68 7.00 14.53
CA THR A 32 -8.72 6.06 13.95
C THR A 32 -8.51 4.88 14.88
N HIS A 33 -8.23 3.70 14.31
CA HIS A 33 -7.88 2.53 15.10
C HIS A 33 -6.68 2.79 16.02
N ALA A 34 -5.79 3.73 15.69
CA ALA A 34 -4.68 4.12 16.56
C ALA A 34 -5.18 4.73 17.88
N ILE A 35 -6.24 5.56 17.83
CA ILE A 35 -6.87 6.13 19.03
C ILE A 35 -7.57 5.05 19.84
N ASP A 36 -8.15 4.05 19.15
CA ASP A 36 -8.76 2.87 19.77
C ASP A 36 -7.72 1.84 20.28
N GLY A 37 -6.41 2.20 20.31
CA GLY A 37 -5.33 1.39 20.86
C GLY A 37 -4.56 0.55 19.86
N MET A 38 -4.81 0.67 18.55
CA MET A 38 -4.04 -0.05 17.52
C MET A 38 -2.69 0.63 17.26
N VAL A 39 -1.85 0.63 18.30
CA VAL A 39 -0.51 1.21 18.36
C VAL A 39 0.44 0.22 19.02
N ALA A 40 1.64 0.06 18.49
CA ALA A 40 2.69 -0.76 19.09
C ALA A 40 4.06 -0.09 18.93
N GLU A 41 4.86 -0.15 19.97
CA GLU A 41 6.26 0.26 19.95
C GLU A 41 7.16 -0.98 19.84
N PHE A 42 8.25 -0.87 19.10
CA PHE A 42 9.27 -1.91 19.05
C PHE A 42 10.64 -1.31 18.73
N THR A 43 11.69 -2.04 19.09
CA THR A 43 13.07 -1.63 18.82
C THR A 43 13.72 -2.62 17.86
N VAL A 44 14.36 -2.10 16.84
CA VAL A 44 15.25 -2.86 15.95
C VAL A 44 16.66 -2.70 16.46
N THR A 45 17.33 -3.80 16.74
CA THR A 45 18.73 -3.83 17.20
C THR A 45 19.69 -4.14 16.04
N ASP A 46 20.99 -3.93 16.26
CA ASP A 46 22.03 -4.31 15.29
C ASP A 46 22.16 -5.83 15.07
N GLN A 47 21.52 -6.63 15.92
CA GLN A 47 21.51 -8.08 15.75
C GLN A 47 20.67 -8.42 14.51
N ARG A 48 21.36 -8.80 13.44
CA ARG A 48 20.69 -9.32 12.25
C ARG A 48 20.01 -10.64 12.58
N ALA A 49 18.70 -10.65 12.62
CA ALA A 49 17.98 -11.92 12.51
C ALA A 49 18.38 -12.54 11.16
N ALA A 50 18.79 -13.78 11.16
CA ALA A 50 19.07 -14.56 9.94
C ALA A 50 17.73 -14.96 9.26
N ALA A 51 16.88 -13.99 9.01
CA ALA A 51 15.64 -14.23 8.28
C ALA A 51 15.96 -14.12 6.78
N ASP A 52 15.83 -15.23 6.08
CA ASP A 52 15.91 -15.25 4.62
C ASP A 52 14.80 -14.35 4.05
N THR A 53 15.20 -13.36 3.29
CA THR A 53 14.22 -12.54 2.53
C THR A 53 13.61 -13.47 1.46
N PRO A 54 12.29 -13.63 1.42
CA PRO A 54 11.64 -14.47 0.43
C PRO A 54 12.09 -14.07 -1.00
N SER A 55 12.45 -15.07 -1.81
CA SER A 55 12.85 -14.84 -3.20
C SER A 55 11.67 -14.26 -3.98
N ALA A 56 11.86 -13.07 -4.56
CA ALA A 56 10.83 -12.43 -5.35
C ALA A 56 10.61 -13.14 -6.69
N THR A 57 9.35 -13.34 -7.06
CA THR A 57 8.93 -13.92 -8.34
C THR A 57 8.62 -12.83 -9.38
N ALA A 58 8.39 -11.61 -8.94
CA ALA A 58 8.17 -10.45 -9.81
C ALA A 58 8.55 -9.13 -9.11
N ASP A 59 8.83 -8.10 -9.89
CA ASP A 59 9.17 -6.76 -9.42
C ASP A 59 8.03 -5.77 -9.68
N LEU A 60 7.75 -4.92 -8.68
CA LEU A 60 6.89 -3.76 -8.75
C LEU A 60 7.70 -2.53 -8.35
N ARG A 61 7.65 -1.46 -9.14
CA ARG A 61 8.39 -0.24 -8.85
C ARG A 61 7.42 0.92 -8.65
N LEU A 62 7.65 1.67 -7.58
CA LEU A 62 6.95 2.92 -7.26
C LEU A 62 7.80 4.06 -7.83
N ILE A 63 7.18 4.96 -8.59
CA ILE A 63 7.81 6.14 -9.16
C ILE A 63 6.95 7.37 -8.87
N ASP A 64 7.51 8.58 -8.87
CA ASP A 64 6.79 9.80 -8.42
C ASP A 64 5.46 10.08 -9.15
N ALA A 65 5.24 9.53 -10.34
CA ALA A 65 4.02 9.74 -11.13
C ALA A 65 3.25 8.44 -11.45
N GLY A 66 3.53 7.32 -10.77
CA GLY A 66 2.81 6.07 -11.08
C GLY A 66 3.47 4.81 -10.56
N PHE A 67 3.11 3.70 -11.19
CA PHE A 67 3.60 2.37 -10.90
C PHE A 67 4.16 1.70 -12.15
N ARG A 68 5.21 0.89 -11.99
CA ARG A 68 5.64 -0.08 -12.99
C ARG A 68 5.26 -1.46 -12.49
N LEU A 69 4.07 -1.89 -12.88
CA LEU A 69 3.52 -3.19 -12.51
C LEU A 69 4.10 -4.30 -13.39
N PRO A 70 4.29 -5.52 -12.86
CA PRO A 70 4.65 -6.67 -13.70
C PRO A 70 3.54 -6.96 -14.73
N SER A 71 3.92 -7.44 -15.90
CA SER A 71 2.99 -7.82 -16.98
C SER A 71 3.44 -9.15 -17.59
N PRO A 72 2.68 -10.24 -17.45
CA PRO A 72 1.41 -10.34 -16.71
C PRO A 72 1.57 -10.13 -15.20
N PHE A 73 0.51 -9.66 -14.52
CA PHE A 73 0.53 -9.56 -13.08
C PHE A 73 0.28 -10.95 -12.47
N PRO A 74 1.17 -11.44 -11.58
CA PRO A 74 1.05 -12.80 -11.04
C PRO A 74 -0.14 -12.93 -10.08
N ARG A 75 -0.79 -14.10 -10.08
CA ARG A 75 -1.83 -14.44 -9.09
C ARG A 75 -1.24 -14.72 -7.71
N HIS A 76 -0.18 -15.47 -7.69
CA HIS A 76 0.49 -15.95 -6.47
C HIS A 76 1.98 -15.65 -6.55
N GLY A 77 2.61 -15.53 -5.40
CA GLY A 77 4.05 -15.39 -5.30
C GLY A 77 4.49 -14.22 -4.45
N VAL A 78 5.73 -13.86 -4.60
CA VAL A 78 6.36 -12.78 -3.83
C VAL A 78 6.70 -11.64 -4.77
N LEU A 79 6.11 -10.46 -4.53
CA LEU A 79 6.50 -9.24 -5.21
C LEU A 79 7.62 -8.55 -4.43
N ARG A 80 8.70 -8.18 -5.11
CA ARG A 80 9.62 -7.17 -4.61
C ARG A 80 9.08 -5.81 -5.00
N VAL A 81 8.80 -4.97 -4.02
CA VAL A 81 8.36 -3.59 -4.21
C VAL A 81 9.52 -2.66 -3.89
N THR A 82 9.92 -1.83 -4.85
CA THR A 82 11.02 -0.88 -4.68
C THR A 82 10.53 0.53 -4.96
N ASN A 83 10.79 1.46 -4.05
CA ASN A 83 10.54 2.87 -4.29
C ASN A 83 11.73 3.50 -5.05
N GLN A 84 11.53 3.80 -6.33
CA GLN A 84 12.48 4.48 -7.21
C GLN A 84 12.18 5.98 -7.36
N GLY A 85 11.17 6.48 -6.66
CA GLY A 85 10.81 7.89 -6.61
C GLY A 85 11.66 8.67 -5.61
N LYS A 86 11.45 9.98 -5.58
CA LYS A 86 12.12 10.94 -4.68
C LYS A 86 11.32 11.20 -3.41
N GLN A 87 10.07 10.75 -3.36
CA GLN A 87 9.15 10.88 -2.24
C GLN A 87 8.83 9.51 -1.64
N ALA A 88 8.24 9.50 -0.45
CA ALA A 88 7.70 8.26 0.12
C ALA A 88 6.49 7.80 -0.70
N HIS A 89 6.43 6.52 -1.03
CA HIS A 89 5.34 5.92 -1.82
C HIS A 89 4.89 4.60 -1.22
N GLU A 90 3.61 4.34 -1.35
CA GLU A 90 2.98 3.06 -1.01
C GLU A 90 2.30 2.46 -2.23
N VAL A 91 1.91 1.21 -2.14
CA VAL A 91 0.94 0.60 -3.04
C VAL A 91 -0.13 -0.12 -2.24
N THR A 92 -1.38 0.27 -2.42
CA THR A 92 -2.55 -0.46 -1.94
C THR A 92 -3.27 -1.04 -3.14
N PHE A 93 -3.52 -2.35 -3.11
CA PHE A 93 -4.35 -3.03 -4.11
C PHE A 93 -5.81 -3.01 -3.65
N LEU A 94 -6.70 -2.63 -4.56
CA LEU A 94 -8.14 -2.60 -4.35
C LEU A 94 -8.81 -3.44 -5.44
N THR A 95 -9.83 -4.22 -5.07
CA THR A 95 -10.62 -4.98 -6.06
C THR A 95 -11.53 -4.03 -6.84
N LEU A 96 -11.59 -4.20 -8.16
CA LEU A 96 -12.53 -3.48 -9.03
C LEU A 96 -13.73 -4.37 -9.38
N PRO A 97 -14.95 -3.88 -9.20
CA PRO A 97 -16.14 -4.55 -9.71
C PRO A 97 -16.08 -4.73 -11.23
N SER A 98 -16.74 -5.75 -11.75
CA SER A 98 -16.85 -5.99 -13.20
C SER A 98 -17.42 -4.77 -13.92
N GLY A 99 -16.85 -4.45 -15.08
CA GLY A 99 -17.26 -3.30 -15.88
C GLY A 99 -16.82 -1.92 -15.36
N ARG A 100 -16.23 -1.84 -14.16
CA ARG A 100 -15.76 -0.57 -13.60
C ARG A 100 -14.26 -0.38 -13.83
N GLY A 101 -13.85 0.87 -13.91
CA GLY A 101 -12.46 1.28 -14.06
C GLY A 101 -12.06 2.26 -12.94
N ARG A 102 -11.21 3.22 -13.27
CA ARG A 102 -10.79 4.29 -12.37
C ARG A 102 -11.97 5.13 -11.86
N ASP A 103 -13.03 5.26 -12.66
CA ASP A 103 -14.28 5.94 -12.30
C ASP A 103 -14.87 5.45 -10.96
N ALA A 104 -14.60 4.20 -10.57
CA ALA A 104 -15.05 3.64 -9.30
C ALA A 104 -14.42 4.32 -8.07
N ILE A 105 -13.26 4.97 -8.21
CA ILE A 105 -12.51 5.60 -7.12
C ILE A 105 -12.42 7.13 -7.25
N ASP A 106 -12.67 7.69 -8.41
CA ASP A 106 -12.51 9.13 -8.66
C ASP A 106 -13.32 10.04 -7.71
N PRO A 107 -14.58 9.74 -7.34
CA PRO A 107 -15.31 10.55 -6.36
C PRO A 107 -14.60 10.59 -5.00
N TYR A 108 -14.10 9.44 -4.54
CA TYR A 108 -13.32 9.35 -3.31
C TYR A 108 -12.02 10.16 -3.41
N LEU A 109 -11.26 10.03 -4.51
CA LEU A 109 -10.03 10.79 -4.70
C LEU A 109 -10.27 12.30 -4.68
N ARG A 110 -11.35 12.78 -5.31
CA ARG A 110 -11.72 14.19 -5.25
C ARG A 110 -12.03 14.67 -3.84
N SER A 111 -12.67 13.83 -3.01
CA SER A 111 -12.97 14.17 -1.62
C SER A 111 -11.71 14.31 -0.76
N LEU A 112 -10.60 13.66 -1.15
CA LEU A 112 -9.34 13.74 -0.41
C LEU A 112 -8.56 15.05 -0.63
N ARG A 113 -8.93 15.83 -1.63
CA ARG A 113 -8.21 17.05 -2.01
C ARG A 113 -8.17 18.05 -0.85
N ASN A 114 -9.28 18.22 -0.14
CA ASN A 114 -9.43 19.16 0.96
C ASN A 114 -9.63 18.47 2.33
N SER A 115 -9.32 17.17 2.42
CA SER A 115 -9.51 16.42 3.66
C SER A 115 -8.30 16.54 4.59
N SER A 116 -8.53 16.31 5.90
CA SER A 116 -7.46 16.15 6.88
C SER A 116 -6.56 14.95 6.56
N LEU A 117 -5.43 14.81 7.27
CA LEU A 117 -4.53 13.66 7.16
C LEU A 117 -5.24 12.31 7.38
N LEU A 118 -6.30 12.30 8.19
CA LEU A 118 -7.07 11.12 8.51
C LEU A 118 -8.17 10.93 7.47
N GLN A 119 -8.10 9.85 6.72
CA GLN A 119 -8.98 9.57 5.59
C GLN A 119 -9.91 8.40 5.91
N SER A 120 -11.15 8.50 5.44
CA SER A 120 -12.02 7.32 5.38
C SER A 120 -11.41 6.25 4.46
N PRO A 121 -11.64 4.96 4.72
CA PRO A 121 -11.19 3.90 3.82
C PRO A 121 -11.71 4.13 2.40
N PRO A 122 -10.96 3.72 1.36
CA PRO A 122 -11.48 3.72 0.00
C PRO A 122 -12.77 2.87 -0.10
N PRO A 123 -13.72 3.26 -0.97
CA PRO A 123 -15.00 2.55 -1.12
C PRO A 123 -14.88 1.22 -1.87
N LEU A 124 -13.66 0.71 -2.05
CA LEU A 124 -13.34 -0.55 -2.70
C LEU A 124 -12.66 -1.49 -1.72
N LYS A 125 -12.89 -2.79 -1.86
CA LYS A 125 -12.32 -3.80 -0.95
C LYS A 125 -10.80 -3.86 -1.10
N PRO A 126 -10.03 -3.70 0.00
CA PRO A 126 -8.59 -3.89 -0.01
C PRO A 126 -8.20 -5.35 -0.34
N ALA A 127 -7.13 -5.51 -1.10
CA ALA A 127 -6.58 -6.79 -1.53
C ALA A 127 -5.08 -6.95 -1.21
N GLY A 128 -4.55 -6.13 -0.30
CA GLY A 128 -3.14 -6.15 0.09
C GLY A 128 -2.36 -4.94 -0.37
N GLY A 129 -1.05 -5.06 -0.38
CA GLY A 129 -0.12 -4.00 -0.76
C GLY A 129 1.03 -3.84 0.23
N VAL A 130 1.80 -2.76 0.08
CA VAL A 130 2.93 -2.40 0.93
C VAL A 130 2.73 -0.98 1.45
N ALA A 131 3.01 -0.76 2.73
CA ALA A 131 2.99 0.56 3.36
C ALA A 131 4.06 1.48 2.74
N ALA A 132 4.04 2.75 3.15
CA ALA A 132 4.93 3.75 2.58
C ALA A 132 6.42 3.37 2.76
N LEU A 133 7.13 3.27 1.66
CA LEU A 133 8.57 3.10 1.58
C LEU A 133 9.23 4.45 1.35
N SER A 134 10.30 4.74 2.08
CA SER A 134 11.17 5.89 1.80
C SER A 134 11.84 5.75 0.42
N PRO A 135 12.35 6.83 -0.18
CA PRO A 135 13.16 6.75 -1.40
C PRO A 135 14.28 5.71 -1.29
N GLY A 136 14.38 4.83 -2.29
CA GLY A 136 15.31 3.69 -2.31
C GLY A 136 14.89 2.50 -1.45
N GLY A 137 13.83 2.64 -0.65
CA GLY A 137 13.30 1.56 0.19
C GLY A 137 12.78 0.39 -0.63
N THR A 138 12.91 -0.82 -0.06
CA THR A 138 12.45 -2.06 -0.69
C THR A 138 11.78 -2.96 0.34
N ALA A 139 10.66 -3.54 -0.05
CA ALA A 139 9.97 -4.57 0.73
C ALA A 139 9.58 -5.74 -0.18
N THR A 140 9.37 -6.92 0.40
CA THR A 140 8.73 -8.03 -0.29
C THR A 140 7.35 -8.28 0.31
N VAL A 141 6.37 -8.56 -0.53
CA VAL A 141 5.01 -8.90 -0.11
C VAL A 141 4.57 -10.18 -0.80
N THR A 142 4.08 -11.13 0.00
CA THR A 142 3.43 -12.32 -0.53
C THR A 142 2.01 -11.96 -0.97
N ILE A 143 1.67 -12.33 -2.20
CA ILE A 143 0.35 -12.12 -2.78
C ILE A 143 -0.34 -13.43 -3.09
N ASP A 144 -1.65 -13.42 -2.92
CA ASP A 144 -2.59 -14.45 -3.41
C ASP A 144 -3.87 -13.72 -3.84
N LEU A 145 -3.91 -13.34 -5.11
CA LEU A 145 -4.99 -12.54 -5.68
C LEU A 145 -5.85 -13.39 -6.60
N PRO A 146 -7.16 -13.54 -6.31
CA PRO A 146 -8.08 -14.15 -7.26
C PRO A 146 -8.01 -13.50 -8.64
N SER A 147 -8.35 -14.26 -9.69
CA SER A 147 -8.51 -13.67 -11.02
C SER A 147 -9.53 -12.54 -10.98
N GLY A 148 -9.20 -11.41 -11.60
CA GLY A 148 -10.07 -10.23 -11.56
C GLY A 148 -9.35 -8.95 -11.96
N ARG A 149 -10.09 -7.85 -11.86
CA ARG A 149 -9.55 -6.51 -12.09
C ARG A 149 -9.26 -5.83 -10.77
N TYR A 150 -8.19 -5.08 -10.77
CA TYR A 150 -7.67 -4.40 -9.58
C TYR A 150 -7.25 -2.98 -9.89
N LEU A 151 -7.11 -2.20 -8.82
CA LEU A 151 -6.54 -0.87 -8.82
C LEU A 151 -5.32 -0.86 -7.88
N ALA A 152 -4.20 -0.36 -8.35
CA ALA A 152 -3.07 0.03 -7.53
C ALA A 152 -3.18 1.53 -7.24
N ILE A 153 -3.01 1.96 -5.98
CA ILE A 153 -3.18 3.35 -5.54
C ILE A 153 -2.16 3.71 -4.47
N CYS A 154 -1.66 4.95 -4.51
CA CYS A 154 -0.85 5.55 -3.45
C CYS A 154 -1.62 6.70 -2.79
N LEU A 155 -1.92 6.59 -1.51
CA LEU A 155 -2.61 7.61 -0.72
C LEU A 155 -1.66 8.46 0.12
N VAL A 156 -0.35 8.22 0.04
CA VAL A 156 0.66 9.09 0.65
C VAL A 156 0.50 10.50 0.11
N ARG A 157 0.57 11.48 0.99
CA ARG A 157 0.48 12.90 0.61
C ARG A 157 1.85 13.43 0.23
N GLY A 158 1.89 14.10 -0.90
CA GLY A 158 3.06 14.84 -1.35
C GLY A 158 3.24 16.17 -0.58
N PRO A 159 4.29 16.95 -0.92
CA PRO A 159 4.58 18.24 -0.28
C PRO A 159 3.43 19.25 -0.37
N GLY A 160 2.59 19.16 -1.39
CA GLY A 160 1.39 20.00 -1.55
C GLY A 160 0.20 19.58 -0.70
N GLY A 161 0.32 18.52 0.12
CA GLY A 161 -0.73 18.02 0.99
C GLY A 161 -1.79 17.16 0.29
N GLU A 162 -1.71 16.97 -1.02
CA GLU A 162 -2.61 16.11 -1.79
C GLU A 162 -2.06 14.67 -1.93
N PRO A 163 -2.93 13.64 -1.93
CA PRO A 163 -2.50 12.26 -2.20
C PRO A 163 -1.86 12.09 -3.58
N HIS A 164 -0.81 11.29 -3.68
CA HIS A 164 -0.15 10.99 -4.95
C HIS A 164 -1.07 10.38 -6.01
N ALA A 165 -2.15 9.72 -5.57
CA ALA A 165 -3.20 9.23 -6.47
C ALA A 165 -3.85 10.34 -7.32
N LEU A 166 -3.92 11.58 -6.81
CA LEU A 166 -4.40 12.74 -7.58
C LEU A 166 -3.39 13.20 -8.64
N HIS A 167 -2.13 12.79 -8.50
CA HIS A 167 -1.02 13.14 -9.39
C HIS A 167 -0.52 11.97 -10.24
N GLY A 168 -1.38 10.96 -10.48
CA GLY A 168 -1.08 9.86 -11.40
C GLY A 168 -0.81 8.51 -10.75
N MET A 169 -0.58 8.43 -9.43
CA MET A 169 -0.36 7.15 -8.76
C MET A 169 -1.67 6.38 -8.50
N VAL A 170 -2.38 6.13 -9.58
CA VAL A 170 -3.58 5.29 -9.64
C VAL A 170 -3.58 4.55 -10.99
N GLN A 171 -3.59 3.21 -10.97
CA GLN A 171 -3.46 2.39 -12.16
C GLN A 171 -4.29 1.11 -12.05
N THR A 172 -5.04 0.77 -13.11
CA THR A 172 -5.78 -0.49 -13.19
C THR A 172 -4.88 -1.60 -13.73
N PHE A 173 -5.09 -2.83 -13.26
CA PHE A 173 -4.45 -4.02 -13.78
C PHE A 173 -5.37 -5.23 -13.69
N THR A 174 -5.00 -6.30 -14.39
CA THR A 174 -5.77 -7.55 -14.43
C THR A 174 -4.90 -8.70 -13.96
N VAL A 175 -5.45 -9.51 -13.07
CA VAL A 175 -4.93 -10.81 -12.65
C VAL A 175 -5.73 -11.88 -13.40
N ARG A 176 -5.05 -12.79 -14.11
CA ARG A 176 -5.66 -13.87 -14.91
C ARG A 176 -5.47 -15.23 -14.30
#